data_23bb97d1e79be13ca329453d129859ae
#
_entry.id   23bb97d1e79be13ca329453d129859ae
#
_cell.length_a   1.000
_cell.length_b   1.000
_cell.length_c   1.000
_cell.angle_alpha   90.00
_cell.angle_beta   90.00
_cell.angle_gamma   90.00
#
_symmetry.space_group_name_H-M   'P 1'
#
loop_
_entity.id
_entity.type
_entity.pdbx_description
1 polymer ?
#
loop_
_entity_poly.entity_id
_entity_poly.type
_entity_poly.pdbx_seq_one_letter_code
_entity_poly.pdbx_strand_id
1 'polypeptide(L)'
;RTLDGVEYDETTDTYNVKVTVTNTGDVAGKSVAEVYAQTPYGDYEKENNVEKSAVQVVGFDKTDILAPGASETLEIPVERYLLASYDYTNAKGYILSEGDYYFAIGNDAHDALNNILAAKGAKGMTDALGEKAKGDAEKAYSWNNAKLDTESYKMSRYSDMEVTNQFDDANLNNLGTDTVTYLSRSDWEGTYPAEQVSVTATEDMMKTLNGDLYTEPEDAPSVDDFTQGVDAGINFVAMKDVDYDDDATWDKFLDQLTVEEMASILPDQNGSVLVESI
;
A
#
# COMPACT_ATOMS: atom_id res chain seq x y z
N ARG A 1 -15.70 -15.22 -16.91
CA ARG A 1 -15.87 -14.83 -15.50
C ARG A 1 -17.16 -14.03 -15.35
N THR A 2 -17.90 -14.28 -14.28
CA THR A 2 -19.09 -13.51 -13.85
C THR A 2 -18.87 -13.01 -12.43
N LEU A 3 -19.34 -11.80 -12.16
CA LEU A 3 -19.39 -11.24 -10.81
C LEU A 3 -20.76 -11.60 -10.21
N ASP A 4 -20.77 -12.50 -9.22
CA ASP A 4 -22.01 -13.07 -8.71
C ASP A 4 -22.56 -12.26 -7.51
N GLY A 5 -21.70 -11.52 -6.82
CA GLY A 5 -22.10 -10.67 -5.71
C GLY A 5 -20.95 -10.20 -4.86
N VAL A 6 -21.27 -9.26 -3.96
CA VAL A 6 -20.35 -8.69 -2.97
C VAL A 6 -21.10 -8.62 -1.64
N GLU A 7 -20.49 -9.16 -0.60
CA GLU A 7 -21.00 -9.11 0.77
C GLU A 7 -19.96 -8.47 1.68
N TYR A 8 -20.38 -7.53 2.53
CA TYR A 8 -19.50 -6.92 3.51
C TYR A 8 -19.68 -7.59 4.87
N ASP A 9 -18.58 -8.03 5.45
CA ASP A 9 -18.51 -8.56 6.81
C ASP A 9 -17.93 -7.50 7.74
N GLU A 10 -18.77 -6.93 8.58
CA GLU A 10 -18.39 -5.91 9.56
C GLU A 10 -17.45 -6.47 10.65
N THR A 11 -17.46 -7.77 10.90
CA THR A 11 -16.64 -8.38 11.96
C THR A 11 -15.17 -8.43 11.56
N THR A 12 -14.91 -8.68 10.28
CA THR A 12 -13.56 -8.79 9.72
C THR A 12 -13.14 -7.56 8.92
N ASP A 13 -14.02 -6.57 8.79
CA ASP A 13 -13.85 -5.37 7.95
C ASP A 13 -13.43 -5.73 6.51
N THR A 14 -14.10 -6.73 5.94
CA THR A 14 -13.75 -7.35 4.66
C THR A 14 -14.96 -7.47 3.74
N TYR A 15 -14.77 -7.16 2.47
CA TYR A 15 -15.71 -7.47 1.40
C TYR A 15 -15.39 -8.86 0.84
N ASN A 16 -16.38 -9.75 0.78
CA ASN A 16 -16.29 -11.05 0.12
C ASN A 16 -16.87 -10.93 -1.28
N VAL A 17 -16.00 -10.98 -2.29
CA VAL A 17 -16.38 -10.86 -3.70
C VAL A 17 -16.48 -12.26 -4.30
N LYS A 18 -17.69 -12.63 -4.78
CA LYS A 18 -17.96 -13.93 -5.40
C LYS A 18 -17.81 -13.83 -6.91
N VAL A 19 -16.93 -14.67 -7.46
CA VAL A 19 -16.62 -14.69 -8.91
C VAL A 19 -16.69 -16.13 -9.42
N THR A 20 -17.58 -16.38 -10.35
CA THR A 20 -17.61 -17.67 -11.06
C THR A 20 -16.73 -17.61 -12.31
N VAL A 21 -15.83 -18.59 -12.40
CA VAL A 21 -14.93 -18.78 -13.52
C VAL A 21 -15.33 -20.05 -14.26
N THR A 22 -15.57 -19.93 -15.58
CA THR A 22 -15.91 -21.07 -16.46
C THR A 22 -14.80 -21.29 -17.48
N ASN A 23 -14.34 -22.51 -17.62
CA ASN A 23 -13.43 -22.88 -18.71
C ASN A 23 -14.21 -23.02 -20.02
N THR A 24 -14.07 -22.04 -20.90
CA THR A 24 -14.71 -22.02 -22.23
C THR A 24 -13.81 -22.56 -23.35
N GLY A 25 -12.60 -23.01 -23.00
CA GLY A 25 -11.65 -23.61 -23.92
C GLY A 25 -11.81 -25.12 -24.06
N ASP A 26 -10.98 -25.72 -24.90
CA ASP A 26 -10.99 -27.15 -25.18
C ASP A 26 -9.99 -27.96 -24.34
N VAL A 27 -9.19 -27.29 -23.50
CA VAL A 27 -8.13 -27.93 -22.71
C VAL A 27 -8.37 -27.58 -21.21
N ALA A 28 -8.15 -28.57 -20.33
CA ALA A 28 -8.23 -28.35 -18.90
C ALA A 28 -7.11 -27.41 -18.43
N GLY A 29 -7.42 -26.49 -17.52
CA GLY A 29 -6.49 -25.49 -17.02
C GLY A 29 -6.98 -24.75 -15.80
N LYS A 30 -6.09 -23.95 -15.21
CA LYS A 30 -6.39 -23.03 -14.12
C LYS A 30 -6.54 -21.60 -14.64
N SER A 31 -7.29 -20.77 -13.92
CA SER A 31 -7.42 -19.34 -14.21
C SER A 31 -7.35 -18.54 -12.93
N VAL A 32 -6.77 -17.34 -12.99
CA VAL A 32 -6.79 -16.38 -11.89
C VAL A 32 -7.98 -15.43 -12.09
N ALA A 33 -8.76 -15.19 -11.04
CA ALA A 33 -9.73 -14.10 -10.99
C ALA A 33 -9.14 -12.98 -10.15
N GLU A 34 -9.11 -11.78 -10.70
CA GLU A 34 -8.64 -10.56 -10.04
C GLU A 34 -9.81 -9.62 -9.80
N VAL A 35 -9.86 -9.05 -8.62
CA VAL A 35 -10.81 -8.00 -8.24
C VAL A 35 -10.08 -6.67 -8.24
N TYR A 36 -10.63 -5.73 -8.96
CA TYR A 36 -10.14 -4.37 -9.08
C TYR A 36 -11.07 -3.41 -8.37
N ALA A 37 -10.53 -2.40 -7.72
CA ALA A 37 -11.30 -1.34 -7.10
C ALA A 37 -11.04 0.02 -7.74
N GLN A 38 -12.09 0.83 -7.82
CA GLN A 38 -12.00 2.27 -8.02
C GLN A 38 -12.63 2.96 -6.81
N THR A 39 -11.89 3.87 -6.19
CA THR A 39 -12.33 4.70 -5.08
C THR A 39 -12.72 6.10 -5.58
N PRO A 40 -13.51 6.88 -4.84
CA PRO A 40 -13.88 8.24 -5.24
C PRO A 40 -12.65 9.11 -5.51
N TYR A 41 -12.73 9.92 -6.58
CA TYR A 41 -11.75 10.93 -6.93
C TYR A 41 -12.50 12.16 -7.42
N GLY A 42 -12.92 12.99 -6.50
CA GLY A 42 -13.75 14.16 -6.70
C GLY A 42 -13.06 15.47 -6.35
N ASP A 43 -13.84 16.45 -5.95
CA ASP A 43 -13.33 17.79 -5.62
C ASP A 43 -12.47 17.76 -4.37
N TYR A 44 -12.87 16.99 -3.35
CA TYR A 44 -12.06 16.85 -2.12
C TYR A 44 -10.63 16.37 -2.42
N GLU A 45 -10.50 15.30 -3.21
CA GLU A 45 -9.19 14.73 -3.55
C GLU A 45 -8.33 15.72 -4.36
N LYS A 46 -8.93 16.39 -5.32
CA LYS A 46 -8.22 17.38 -6.17
C LYS A 46 -7.77 18.60 -5.39
N GLU A 47 -8.63 19.13 -4.51
CA GLU A 47 -8.35 20.32 -3.69
C GLU A 47 -7.29 20.03 -2.62
N ASN A 48 -7.20 18.78 -2.15
CA ASN A 48 -6.32 18.39 -1.07
C ASN A 48 -5.13 17.52 -1.53
N ASN A 49 -4.95 17.39 -2.85
CA ASN A 49 -3.87 16.59 -3.47
C ASN A 49 -3.85 15.13 -3.01
N VAL A 50 -5.01 14.53 -2.75
CA VAL A 50 -5.12 13.10 -2.42
C VAL A 50 -5.12 12.32 -3.72
N GLU A 51 -3.95 11.98 -4.22
CA GLU A 51 -3.81 11.25 -5.48
C GLU A 51 -4.20 9.78 -5.32
N LYS A 52 -4.93 9.27 -6.31
CA LYS A 52 -5.41 7.88 -6.35
C LYS A 52 -5.29 7.32 -7.75
N SER A 53 -5.05 6.02 -7.84
CA SER A 53 -5.10 5.32 -9.12
C SER A 53 -6.52 5.32 -9.71
N ALA A 54 -6.62 5.23 -11.03
CA ALA A 54 -7.92 5.09 -11.70
C ALA A 54 -8.58 3.75 -11.38
N VAL A 55 -7.77 2.73 -11.16
CA VAL A 55 -8.15 1.37 -10.75
C VAL A 55 -6.95 0.68 -10.11
N GLN A 56 -7.18 -0.18 -9.14
CA GLN A 56 -6.13 -0.96 -8.46
C GLN A 56 -6.60 -2.38 -8.19
N VAL A 57 -5.69 -3.36 -8.21
CA VAL A 57 -5.96 -4.73 -7.75
C VAL A 57 -6.10 -4.71 -6.23
N VAL A 58 -7.17 -5.31 -5.72
CA VAL A 58 -7.46 -5.37 -4.27
C VAL A 58 -7.65 -6.78 -3.76
N GLY A 59 -7.74 -7.76 -4.64
CA GLY A 59 -7.81 -9.17 -4.29
C GLY A 59 -7.70 -10.06 -5.52
N PHE A 60 -7.31 -11.30 -5.31
CA PHE A 60 -7.29 -12.31 -6.36
C PHE A 60 -7.33 -13.71 -5.76
N ASP A 61 -7.80 -14.67 -6.57
CA ASP A 61 -7.69 -16.08 -6.26
C ASP A 61 -7.57 -16.90 -7.54
N LYS A 62 -7.16 -18.15 -7.42
CA LYS A 62 -6.87 -19.05 -8.52
C LYS A 62 -7.70 -20.31 -8.44
N THR A 63 -8.39 -20.65 -9.54
CA THR A 63 -9.19 -21.88 -9.62
C THR A 63 -8.34 -23.13 -9.48
N ASP A 64 -8.98 -24.23 -9.15
CA ASP A 64 -8.48 -25.55 -9.44
C ASP A 64 -8.39 -25.82 -10.95
N ILE A 65 -7.95 -26.99 -11.35
CA ILE A 65 -7.93 -27.38 -12.75
C ILE A 65 -9.37 -27.61 -13.23
N LEU A 66 -9.86 -26.73 -14.08
CA LEU A 66 -11.19 -26.82 -14.67
C LEU A 66 -11.12 -27.59 -16.00
N ALA A 67 -11.87 -28.67 -16.12
CA ALA A 67 -12.10 -29.32 -17.39
C ALA A 67 -12.89 -28.40 -18.38
N PRO A 68 -12.82 -28.61 -19.69
CA PRO A 68 -13.68 -27.90 -20.63
C PRO A 68 -15.14 -27.87 -20.23
N GLY A 69 -15.75 -26.69 -20.17
CA GLY A 69 -17.12 -26.45 -19.74
C GLY A 69 -17.34 -26.45 -18.22
N ALA A 70 -16.35 -26.80 -17.40
CA ALA A 70 -16.47 -26.75 -15.93
C ALA A 70 -16.36 -25.33 -15.40
N SER A 71 -16.99 -25.08 -14.24
CA SER A 71 -16.98 -23.81 -13.54
C SER A 71 -16.63 -24.01 -12.07
N GLU A 72 -16.05 -22.97 -11.47
CA GLU A 72 -15.78 -22.85 -10.05
C GLU A 72 -16.13 -21.44 -9.59
N THR A 73 -16.73 -21.33 -8.40
CA THR A 73 -16.98 -20.03 -7.76
C THR A 73 -15.93 -19.80 -6.71
N LEU A 74 -15.19 -18.71 -6.85
CA LEU A 74 -14.20 -18.24 -5.90
C LEU A 74 -14.83 -17.18 -4.98
N GLU A 75 -14.48 -17.20 -3.70
CA GLU A 75 -14.79 -16.15 -2.73
C GLU A 75 -13.49 -15.39 -2.44
N ILE A 76 -13.37 -14.19 -2.97
CA ILE A 76 -12.15 -13.38 -2.91
C ILE A 76 -12.33 -12.33 -1.82
N PRO A 77 -11.60 -12.44 -0.68
CA PRO A 77 -11.65 -11.42 0.36
C PRO A 77 -10.90 -10.16 -0.07
N VAL A 78 -11.53 -9.01 0.16
CA VAL A 78 -10.96 -7.68 -0.06
C VAL A 78 -11.05 -6.91 1.24
N GLU A 79 -9.92 -6.69 1.89
CA GLU A 79 -9.86 -5.87 3.10
C GLU A 79 -10.27 -4.43 2.77
N ARG A 80 -11.22 -3.87 3.52
CA ARG A 80 -11.69 -2.49 3.33
C ARG A 80 -10.57 -1.47 3.49
N TYR A 81 -9.55 -1.78 4.29
CA TYR A 81 -8.33 -0.99 4.44
C TYR A 81 -7.63 -0.69 3.10
N LEU A 82 -7.66 -1.62 2.14
CA LEU A 82 -7.05 -1.44 0.81
C LEU A 82 -7.73 -0.34 -0.03
N LEU A 83 -8.92 0.10 0.39
CA LEU A 83 -9.67 1.19 -0.26
C LEU A 83 -9.34 2.57 0.33
N ALA A 84 -8.59 2.61 1.42
CA ALA A 84 -8.20 3.85 2.06
C ALA A 84 -7.10 4.57 1.26
N SER A 85 -7.06 5.89 1.40
CA SER A 85 -6.04 6.74 0.81
C SER A 85 -5.44 7.63 1.87
N TYR A 86 -4.15 7.94 1.78
CA TYR A 86 -3.51 8.84 2.73
C TYR A 86 -3.76 10.30 2.34
N ASP A 87 -4.35 11.07 3.24
CA ASP A 87 -4.53 12.52 3.12
C ASP A 87 -3.47 13.23 3.96
N TYR A 88 -2.43 13.72 3.32
CA TYR A 88 -1.33 14.39 4.01
C TYR A 88 -1.62 15.86 4.31
N THR A 89 -2.65 16.44 3.73
CA THR A 89 -2.98 17.86 3.86
C THR A 89 -3.87 18.13 5.08
N ASN A 90 -5.01 17.45 5.17
CA ASN A 90 -6.04 17.74 6.18
C ASN A 90 -6.08 16.69 7.29
N ALA A 91 -6.41 15.44 6.94
CA ALA A 91 -6.59 14.39 7.94
C ALA A 91 -5.25 13.90 8.52
N LYS A 92 -4.15 14.06 7.75
CA LYS A 92 -2.80 13.56 8.06
C LYS A 92 -2.80 12.07 8.45
N GLY A 93 -3.65 11.31 7.77
CA GLY A 93 -3.88 9.90 8.02
C GLY A 93 -4.65 9.24 6.89
N TYR A 94 -4.97 7.96 7.04
CA TYR A 94 -5.79 7.25 6.07
C TYR A 94 -7.25 7.65 6.17
N ILE A 95 -7.86 7.90 5.02
CA ILE A 95 -9.26 8.26 4.87
C ILE A 95 -10.00 7.28 3.97
N LEU A 96 -11.30 7.14 4.19
CA LEU A 96 -12.23 6.62 3.20
C LEU A 96 -13.09 7.77 2.71
N SER A 97 -12.93 8.10 1.45
CA SER A 97 -13.59 9.25 0.84
C SER A 97 -15.11 9.09 0.77
N GLU A 98 -15.81 10.21 0.81
CA GLU A 98 -17.23 10.26 0.44
C GLU A 98 -17.40 10.00 -1.06
N GLY A 99 -18.41 9.23 -1.44
CA GLY A 99 -18.77 8.99 -2.83
C GLY A 99 -18.89 7.53 -3.22
N ASP A 100 -18.91 7.28 -4.53
CA ASP A 100 -19.15 5.96 -5.08
C ASP A 100 -17.86 5.17 -5.24
N TYR A 101 -17.89 3.97 -4.68
CA TYR A 101 -16.86 2.95 -4.81
C TYR A 101 -17.32 1.88 -5.80
N TYR A 102 -16.37 1.29 -6.48
CA TYR A 102 -16.63 0.21 -7.43
C TYR A 102 -15.67 -0.94 -7.22
N PHE A 103 -16.21 -2.17 -7.26
CA PHE A 103 -15.42 -3.35 -7.58
C PHE A 103 -15.72 -3.78 -9.00
N ALA A 104 -14.73 -4.28 -9.69
CA ALA A 104 -14.92 -4.88 -11.01
C ALA A 104 -13.98 -6.07 -11.20
N ILE A 105 -14.42 -6.99 -12.04
CA ILE A 105 -13.58 -8.07 -12.56
C ILE A 105 -13.30 -7.79 -14.03
N GLY A 106 -12.16 -8.29 -14.52
CA GLY A 106 -11.76 -8.15 -15.91
C GLY A 106 -10.74 -9.20 -16.31
N ASN A 107 -10.24 -9.11 -17.54
CA ASN A 107 -9.10 -9.88 -17.99
C ASN A 107 -7.78 -9.24 -17.54
N ASP A 108 -7.83 -7.93 -17.32
CA ASP A 108 -6.74 -7.08 -16.86
C ASP A 108 -7.33 -5.77 -16.26
N ALA A 109 -6.46 -4.89 -15.78
CA ALA A 109 -6.85 -3.61 -15.20
C ALA A 109 -7.60 -2.70 -16.18
N HIS A 110 -7.25 -2.75 -17.48
CA HIS A 110 -7.89 -1.93 -18.50
C HIS A 110 -9.33 -2.41 -18.76
N ASP A 111 -9.53 -3.72 -18.87
CA ASP A 111 -10.87 -4.32 -19.03
C ASP A 111 -11.74 -4.04 -17.80
N ALA A 112 -11.20 -4.18 -16.58
CA ALA A 112 -11.90 -3.84 -15.34
C ALA A 112 -12.29 -2.36 -15.26
N LEU A 113 -11.40 -1.45 -15.66
CA LEU A 113 -11.71 -0.01 -15.73
C LEU A 113 -12.82 0.27 -16.73
N ASN A 114 -12.81 -0.36 -17.91
CA ASN A 114 -13.87 -0.23 -18.89
C ASN A 114 -15.22 -0.74 -18.34
N ASN A 115 -15.23 -1.80 -17.57
CA ASN A 115 -16.43 -2.33 -16.92
C ASN A 115 -16.99 -1.33 -15.88
N ILE A 116 -16.11 -0.70 -15.09
CA ILE A 116 -16.50 0.39 -14.17
C ILE A 116 -17.07 1.59 -14.96
N LEU A 117 -16.42 2.02 -16.04
CA LEU A 117 -16.90 3.14 -16.86
C LEU A 117 -18.26 2.82 -17.48
N ALA A 118 -18.49 1.58 -17.91
CA ALA A 118 -19.78 1.14 -18.40
C ALA A 118 -20.86 1.21 -17.31
N ALA A 119 -20.53 0.76 -16.07
CA ALA A 119 -21.44 0.85 -14.92
C ALA A 119 -21.77 2.31 -14.54
N LYS A 120 -20.82 3.22 -14.72
CA LYS A 120 -21.03 4.68 -14.60
C LYS A 120 -21.84 5.31 -15.73
N GLY A 121 -22.16 4.56 -16.77
CA GLY A 121 -22.87 5.07 -17.95
C GLY A 121 -22.00 5.93 -18.85
N ALA A 122 -20.69 5.80 -18.81
CA ALA A 122 -19.76 6.53 -19.67
C ALA A 122 -20.05 6.27 -21.16
N LYS A 123 -19.92 7.31 -21.97
CA LYS A 123 -20.16 7.26 -23.40
C LYS A 123 -18.92 7.70 -24.17
N GLY A 124 -18.73 7.14 -25.36
CA GLY A 124 -17.64 7.56 -26.23
C GLY A 124 -16.26 7.11 -25.76
N MET A 125 -16.20 6.02 -24.98
CA MET A 125 -14.93 5.44 -24.57
C MET A 125 -14.11 5.00 -25.78
N THR A 126 -12.82 5.30 -25.76
CA THR A 126 -11.85 4.87 -26.76
C THR A 126 -10.62 4.29 -26.05
N ASP A 127 -9.93 3.37 -26.71
CA ASP A 127 -8.63 2.88 -26.27
C ASP A 127 -7.48 3.85 -26.67
N ALA A 128 -6.25 3.46 -26.38
CA ALA A 128 -5.06 4.26 -26.70
C ALA A 128 -4.82 4.49 -28.20
N LEU A 129 -5.46 3.67 -29.06
CA LEU A 129 -5.37 3.79 -30.52
C LEU A 129 -6.53 4.61 -31.09
N GLY A 130 -7.45 5.08 -30.24
CA GLY A 130 -8.65 5.81 -30.63
C GLY A 130 -9.80 4.89 -31.11
N GLU A 131 -9.64 3.58 -30.97
CA GLU A 131 -10.69 2.61 -31.27
C GLU A 131 -11.75 2.61 -30.17
N LYS A 132 -12.97 2.22 -30.53
CA LYS A 132 -14.08 2.21 -29.59
C LYS A 132 -13.89 1.13 -28.52
N ALA A 133 -13.68 1.57 -27.29
CA ALA A 133 -13.64 0.67 -26.13
C ALA A 133 -15.05 0.26 -25.68
N LYS A 134 -15.16 -0.94 -25.14
CA LYS A 134 -16.40 -1.51 -24.59
C LYS A 134 -16.14 -1.99 -23.18
N GLY A 135 -17.11 -1.74 -22.30
CA GLY A 135 -17.16 -2.33 -20.95
C GLY A 135 -18.49 -3.07 -20.76
N ASP A 136 -18.50 -3.91 -19.75
CA ASP A 136 -19.63 -4.70 -19.30
C ASP A 136 -20.01 -4.29 -17.89
N ALA A 137 -21.13 -3.57 -17.76
CA ALA A 137 -21.60 -3.07 -16.47
C ALA A 137 -21.97 -4.18 -15.47
N GLU A 138 -22.29 -5.40 -15.94
CA GLU A 138 -22.63 -6.53 -15.10
C GLU A 138 -21.39 -7.13 -14.39
N LYS A 139 -20.19 -6.76 -14.83
CA LYS A 139 -18.90 -7.12 -14.22
C LYS A 139 -18.41 -6.10 -13.20
N ALA A 140 -19.24 -5.13 -12.85
CA ALA A 140 -18.93 -4.13 -11.84
C ALA A 140 -20.05 -4.08 -10.78
N TYR A 141 -19.64 -3.89 -9.53
CA TYR A 141 -20.50 -3.66 -8.38
C TYR A 141 -20.18 -2.29 -7.80
N SER A 142 -21.19 -1.55 -7.38
CA SER A 142 -20.99 -0.22 -6.77
C SER A 142 -21.74 -0.06 -5.46
N TRP A 143 -21.15 0.72 -4.56
CA TRP A 143 -21.81 1.23 -3.36
C TRP A 143 -21.39 2.66 -3.08
N ASN A 144 -22.13 3.34 -2.24
CA ASN A 144 -21.84 4.70 -1.86
C ASN A 144 -21.40 4.80 -0.40
N ASN A 145 -20.28 5.50 -0.15
CA ASN A 145 -19.90 5.92 1.19
C ASN A 145 -20.46 7.34 1.41
N ALA A 146 -21.42 7.46 2.34
CA ALA A 146 -22.23 8.65 2.50
C ALA A 146 -21.50 9.86 3.12
N LYS A 147 -20.29 9.66 3.64
CA LYS A 147 -19.49 10.71 4.29
C LYS A 147 -18.01 10.36 4.29
N LEU A 148 -17.16 11.40 4.33
CA LEU A 148 -15.74 11.26 4.57
C LEU A 148 -15.51 10.60 5.96
N ASP A 149 -14.72 9.53 5.98
CA ASP A 149 -14.32 8.82 7.20
C ASP A 149 -12.81 9.01 7.42
N THR A 150 -12.45 9.73 8.47
CA THR A 150 -11.07 10.02 8.89
C THR A 150 -10.65 9.22 10.12
N GLU A 151 -11.55 8.40 10.67
CA GLU A 151 -11.36 7.77 11.98
C GLU A 151 -11.05 6.27 11.88
N SER A 152 -11.66 5.54 10.92
CA SER A 152 -11.57 4.07 10.85
C SER A 152 -10.14 3.55 10.76
N TYR A 153 -9.24 4.29 10.09
CA TYR A 153 -7.84 3.88 9.89
C TYR A 153 -6.84 4.93 10.38
N LYS A 154 -7.25 5.72 11.37
CA LYS A 154 -6.38 6.70 12.02
C LYS A 154 -5.24 6.03 12.78
N MET A 155 -5.52 4.89 13.39
CA MET A 155 -4.54 4.10 14.13
C MET A 155 -3.98 2.98 13.25
N SER A 156 -2.71 2.70 13.44
CA SER A 156 -2.07 1.54 12.81
C SER A 156 -2.72 0.24 13.28
N ARG A 157 -3.13 -0.60 12.35
CA ARG A 157 -3.72 -1.92 12.65
C ARG A 157 -2.72 -2.92 13.26
N TYR A 158 -1.44 -2.57 13.31
CA TYR A 158 -0.36 -3.45 13.77
C TYR A 158 0.25 -3.01 15.11
N SER A 159 0.27 -1.71 15.41
CA SER A 159 0.99 -1.17 16.56
C SER A 159 0.14 -0.31 17.48
N ASP A 160 -1.14 -0.10 17.16
CA ASP A 160 -2.05 0.83 17.87
C ASP A 160 -1.51 2.27 18.00
N MET A 161 -0.51 2.62 17.19
CA MET A 161 0.02 3.98 17.12
C MET A 161 -0.75 4.78 16.06
N GLU A 162 -0.83 6.08 16.24
CA GLU A 162 -1.41 6.97 15.24
C GLU A 162 -0.57 6.93 13.96
N VAL A 163 -1.25 6.76 12.80
CA VAL A 163 -0.58 6.77 11.51
C VAL A 163 -0.13 8.19 11.19
N THR A 164 1.16 8.36 10.90
CA THR A 164 1.76 9.63 10.49
C THR A 164 2.53 9.46 9.18
N ASN A 165 2.81 10.58 8.49
CA ASN A 165 3.64 10.56 7.30
C ASN A 165 5.12 10.46 7.68
N GLN A 166 5.68 9.26 7.60
CA GLN A 166 7.10 9.00 7.86
C GLN A 166 8.04 9.60 6.79
N PHE A 167 7.49 10.07 5.67
CA PHE A 167 8.23 10.64 4.55
C PHE A 167 7.97 12.14 4.38
N ASP A 168 7.43 12.82 5.39
CA ASP A 168 7.13 14.25 5.29
C ASP A 168 8.39 15.06 5.01
N ASP A 169 9.51 14.71 5.63
CA ASP A 169 10.82 15.35 5.42
C ASP A 169 11.37 15.15 3.99
N ALA A 170 10.89 14.15 3.27
CA ALA A 170 11.28 13.93 1.88
C ALA A 170 10.59 14.88 0.88
N ASN A 171 9.60 15.64 1.32
CA ASN A 171 8.94 16.62 0.48
C ASN A 171 9.81 17.88 0.36
N LEU A 172 10.40 18.08 -0.82
CA LEU A 172 11.30 19.22 -1.08
C LEU A 172 10.63 20.58 -0.90
N ASN A 173 9.29 20.68 -1.04
CA ASN A 173 8.57 21.92 -0.80
C ASN A 173 8.56 22.31 0.70
N ASN A 174 8.67 21.35 1.62
CA ASN A 174 8.80 21.62 3.05
C ASN A 174 10.13 22.30 3.41
N LEU A 175 11.13 22.23 2.52
CA LEU A 175 12.41 22.94 2.66
C LEU A 175 12.36 24.37 2.10
N GLY A 176 11.19 24.91 1.84
CA GLY A 176 10.98 26.29 1.43
C GLY A 176 11.38 26.59 -0.03
N THR A 177 11.36 25.60 -0.90
CA THR A 177 11.71 25.78 -2.31
C THR A 177 10.53 26.14 -3.19
N ASP A 178 9.33 25.65 -2.89
CA ASP A 178 8.09 25.81 -3.67
C ASP A 178 8.24 25.62 -5.19
N THR A 179 9.25 24.85 -5.59
CA THR A 179 9.66 24.69 -6.99
C THR A 179 9.31 23.33 -7.55
N VAL A 180 8.87 22.39 -6.70
CA VAL A 180 8.50 21.06 -7.12
C VAL A 180 6.99 20.97 -7.29
N THR A 181 6.54 20.68 -8.51
CA THR A 181 5.16 20.35 -8.81
C THR A 181 5.04 18.83 -8.92
N TYR A 182 4.23 18.24 -8.03
CA TYR A 182 3.97 16.80 -8.08
C TYR A 182 2.95 16.47 -9.16
N LEU A 183 3.12 15.30 -9.79
CA LEU A 183 2.19 14.83 -10.82
C LEU A 183 0.79 14.66 -10.24
N SER A 184 -0.21 15.17 -10.94
CA SER A 184 -1.62 14.96 -10.63
C SER A 184 -2.37 14.41 -11.83
N ARG A 185 -3.18 13.37 -11.60
CA ARG A 185 -4.09 12.88 -12.64
C ARG A 185 -5.21 13.86 -12.99
N SER A 186 -5.49 14.83 -12.12
CA SER A 186 -6.49 15.88 -12.39
C SER A 186 -6.01 16.91 -13.40
N ASP A 187 -4.71 17.11 -13.49
CA ASP A 187 -4.05 18.03 -14.42
C ASP A 187 -2.73 17.43 -14.89
N TRP A 188 -2.82 16.37 -15.68
CA TRP A 188 -1.65 15.67 -16.19
C TRP A 188 -0.73 16.54 -17.02
N GLU A 189 -1.29 17.37 -17.88
CA GLU A 189 -0.52 18.25 -18.77
C GLU A 189 0.19 19.37 -18.00
N GLY A 190 -0.50 20.01 -17.03
CA GLY A 190 0.06 21.10 -16.23
C GLY A 190 1.06 20.65 -15.17
N THR A 191 0.98 19.40 -14.71
CA THR A 191 1.88 18.87 -13.69
C THR A 191 3.00 17.99 -14.24
N TYR A 192 2.94 17.57 -15.51
CA TYR A 192 4.02 16.82 -16.13
C TYR A 192 5.24 17.72 -16.37
N PRO A 193 6.45 17.34 -15.90
CA PRO A 193 7.63 18.18 -16.04
C PRO A 193 8.04 18.26 -17.51
N ALA A 194 7.83 19.43 -18.14
CA ALA A 194 8.24 19.69 -19.52
C ALA A 194 9.73 20.04 -19.62
N GLU A 195 10.30 20.58 -18.54
CA GLU A 195 11.71 21.01 -18.46
C GLU A 195 12.33 20.51 -17.16
N GLN A 196 13.67 20.36 -17.18
CA GLN A 196 14.40 20.02 -15.96
C GLN A 196 14.37 21.21 -15.00
N VAL A 197 13.81 21.00 -13.81
CA VAL A 197 13.84 22.00 -12.74
C VAL A 197 15.20 21.99 -12.05
N SER A 198 15.82 23.17 -11.95
CA SER A 198 17.05 23.36 -11.17
C SER A 198 16.74 24.16 -9.92
N VAL A 199 17.11 23.63 -8.78
CA VAL A 199 16.93 24.26 -7.47
C VAL A 199 18.29 24.59 -6.87
N THR A 200 18.44 25.81 -6.34
CA THR A 200 19.60 26.14 -5.52
C THR A 200 19.36 25.59 -4.11
N ALA A 201 20.30 24.80 -3.61
CA ALA A 201 20.20 24.25 -2.27
C ALA A 201 20.06 25.38 -1.23
N THR A 202 19.04 25.26 -0.38
CA THR A 202 18.86 26.15 0.78
C THR A 202 19.78 25.73 1.93
N GLU A 203 19.91 26.60 2.94
CA GLU A 203 20.68 26.23 4.14
C GLU A 203 20.10 25.00 4.84
N ASP A 204 18.75 24.83 4.85
CA ASP A 204 18.11 23.69 5.47
C ASP A 204 18.33 22.41 4.65
N MET A 205 18.31 22.48 3.34
CA MET A 205 18.73 21.36 2.49
C MET A 205 20.18 20.96 2.76
N MET A 206 21.07 21.92 2.91
CA MET A 206 22.48 21.65 3.21
C MET A 206 22.66 21.00 4.59
N LYS A 207 21.90 21.43 5.60
CA LYS A 207 21.89 20.76 6.92
C LYS A 207 21.43 19.30 6.81
N THR A 208 20.35 19.04 6.08
CA THR A 208 19.86 17.67 5.82
C THR A 208 20.90 16.82 5.13
N LEU A 209 21.54 17.34 4.07
CA LEU A 209 22.58 16.64 3.31
C LEU A 209 23.83 16.35 4.15
N ASN A 210 24.16 17.21 5.09
CA ASN A 210 25.30 17.06 5.98
C ASN A 210 25.03 16.18 7.20
N GLY A 211 23.76 15.77 7.40
CA GLY A 211 23.37 15.01 8.59
C GLY A 211 23.27 15.85 9.87
N ASP A 212 23.24 17.17 9.75
CA ASP A 212 23.27 18.12 10.89
C ASP A 212 21.91 18.26 11.59
N LEU A 213 20.91 17.44 11.20
CA LEU A 213 19.56 17.50 11.80
C LEU A 213 19.41 16.63 13.05
N TYR A 214 20.35 15.72 13.28
CA TYR A 214 20.29 14.91 14.51
C TYR A 214 20.75 15.73 15.70
N THR A 215 19.90 15.83 16.69
CA THR A 215 20.23 16.33 18.02
C THR A 215 19.97 15.21 19.00
N GLU A 216 21.00 14.80 19.71
CA GLU A 216 20.87 13.78 20.73
C GLU A 216 19.90 14.28 21.84
N PRO A 217 18.84 13.52 22.18
CA PRO A 217 17.94 13.84 23.28
C PRO A 217 18.72 13.96 24.62
N GLU A 218 18.27 14.85 25.51
CA GLU A 218 18.92 15.01 26.84
C GLU A 218 18.86 13.72 27.67
N ASP A 219 17.86 12.88 27.42
CA ASP A 219 17.62 11.60 28.08
C ASP A 219 18.04 10.40 27.23
N ALA A 220 18.86 10.61 26.20
CA ALA A 220 19.38 9.52 25.38
C ALA A 220 20.14 8.50 26.25
N PRO A 221 19.84 7.21 26.10
CA PRO A 221 20.52 6.19 26.88
C PRO A 221 22.01 6.12 26.51
N SER A 222 22.85 5.95 27.55
CA SER A 222 24.28 5.71 27.37
C SER A 222 24.52 4.25 26.95
N VAL A 223 25.64 3.99 26.29
CA VAL A 223 26.11 2.62 26.00
C VAL A 223 26.22 1.77 27.27
N ASP A 224 26.52 2.42 28.40
CA ASP A 224 26.66 1.75 29.71
C ASP A 224 25.30 1.36 30.34
N ASP A 225 24.18 1.84 29.78
CA ASP A 225 22.84 1.52 30.28
C ASP A 225 22.33 0.17 29.72
N PHE A 226 23.03 -0.41 28.77
CA PHE A 226 22.63 -1.68 28.13
C PHE A 226 23.47 -2.87 28.62
N THR A 227 22.82 -4.00 28.82
CA THR A 227 23.50 -5.28 28.95
C THR A 227 24.04 -5.67 27.57
N GLN A 228 25.33 -5.93 27.46
CA GLN A 228 25.98 -6.24 26.19
C GLN A 228 27.23 -7.11 26.37
N GLY A 229 27.61 -7.87 25.35
CA GLY A 229 28.83 -8.64 25.32
C GLY A 229 28.85 -9.77 26.35
N VAL A 230 27.69 -10.25 26.79
CA VAL A 230 27.56 -11.33 27.77
C VAL A 230 27.53 -12.65 27.03
N ASP A 231 28.55 -13.49 27.22
CA ASP A 231 28.56 -14.83 26.63
C ASP A 231 27.50 -15.73 27.29
N ALA A 232 26.37 -15.88 26.66
CA ALA A 232 25.29 -16.79 27.05
C ALA A 232 25.40 -18.15 26.35
N GLY A 233 26.36 -18.32 25.43
CA GLY A 233 26.57 -19.56 24.68
C GLY A 233 25.43 -19.89 23.69
N ILE A 234 24.62 -18.87 23.28
CA ILE A 234 23.51 -19.06 22.39
C ILE A 234 23.97 -18.76 20.95
N ASN A 235 23.94 -19.77 20.10
CA ASN A 235 24.25 -19.61 18.68
C ASN A 235 22.99 -19.16 17.92
N PHE A 236 23.14 -18.28 16.92
CA PHE A 236 22.05 -17.79 16.10
C PHE A 236 21.17 -18.89 15.49
N VAL A 237 21.78 -20.00 15.08
CA VAL A 237 21.04 -21.16 14.53
C VAL A 237 20.07 -21.76 15.55
N ALA A 238 20.40 -21.71 16.85
CA ALA A 238 19.52 -22.20 17.89
C ALA A 238 18.26 -21.38 18.08
N MET A 239 18.27 -20.10 17.64
CA MET A 239 17.11 -19.21 17.74
C MET A 239 16.02 -19.53 16.72
N LYS A 240 16.30 -20.36 15.71
CA LYS A 240 15.36 -20.72 14.65
C LYS A 240 14.01 -21.27 15.15
N ASP A 241 14.07 -22.05 16.24
CA ASP A 241 12.89 -22.74 16.79
C ASP A 241 12.40 -22.08 18.11
N VAL A 242 12.95 -20.93 18.48
CA VAL A 242 12.52 -20.15 19.65
C VAL A 242 11.25 -19.37 19.29
N ASP A 243 10.25 -19.44 20.18
CA ASP A 243 9.02 -18.67 20.04
C ASP A 243 9.34 -17.16 20.01
N TYR A 244 8.69 -16.42 19.12
CA TYR A 244 8.88 -14.97 18.99
C TYR A 244 8.57 -14.23 20.30
N ASP A 245 7.60 -14.73 21.08
CA ASP A 245 7.15 -14.14 22.34
C ASP A 245 7.95 -14.65 23.56
N ASP A 246 9.03 -15.46 23.38
CA ASP A 246 9.95 -15.86 24.45
C ASP A 246 11.02 -14.77 24.69
N ASP A 247 10.58 -13.63 25.23
CA ASP A 247 11.44 -12.49 25.53
C ASP A 247 12.68 -12.87 26.34
N ALA A 248 12.54 -13.79 27.30
CA ALA A 248 13.65 -14.16 28.17
C ALA A 248 14.80 -14.88 27.44
N THR A 249 14.49 -15.60 26.37
CA THR A 249 15.52 -16.25 25.53
C THR A 249 16.08 -15.26 24.52
N TRP A 250 15.23 -14.41 23.93
CA TRP A 250 15.65 -13.35 23.01
C TRP A 250 16.54 -12.32 23.70
N ASP A 251 16.20 -11.86 24.91
CA ASP A 251 17.02 -10.95 25.69
C ASP A 251 18.42 -11.50 25.94
N LYS A 252 18.53 -12.75 26.38
CA LYS A 252 19.84 -13.40 26.59
C LYS A 252 20.66 -13.52 25.30
N PHE A 253 19.99 -13.77 24.17
CA PHE A 253 20.66 -13.82 22.88
C PHE A 253 21.15 -12.44 22.46
N LEU A 254 20.32 -11.41 22.62
CA LEU A 254 20.66 -10.02 22.28
C LEU A 254 21.75 -9.46 23.20
N ASP A 255 21.74 -9.81 24.47
CA ASP A 255 22.77 -9.39 25.45
C ASP A 255 24.19 -9.89 25.10
N GLN A 256 24.32 -10.88 24.21
CA GLN A 256 25.60 -11.31 23.68
C GLN A 256 26.22 -10.30 22.72
N LEU A 257 25.39 -9.56 22.00
CA LEU A 257 25.84 -8.53 21.07
C LEU A 257 26.37 -7.32 21.82
N THR A 258 27.43 -6.73 21.31
CA THR A 258 27.83 -5.38 21.74
C THR A 258 27.01 -4.33 21.00
N VAL A 259 26.88 -3.14 21.56
CA VAL A 259 26.24 -2.00 20.90
C VAL A 259 26.94 -1.69 19.56
N GLU A 260 28.26 -1.86 19.51
CA GLU A 260 29.05 -1.68 18.27
C GLU A 260 28.66 -2.70 17.19
N GLU A 261 28.49 -3.98 17.56
CA GLU A 261 28.03 -5.03 16.64
C GLU A 261 26.61 -4.74 16.16
N MET A 262 25.68 -4.39 17.04
CA MET A 262 24.31 -4.02 16.69
C MET A 262 24.28 -2.81 15.77
N ALA A 263 25.07 -1.78 16.04
CA ALA A 263 25.18 -0.59 15.20
C ALA A 263 25.77 -0.91 13.82
N SER A 264 26.66 -1.89 13.71
CA SER A 264 27.26 -2.30 12.43
C SER A 264 26.27 -3.02 11.50
N ILE A 265 25.24 -3.64 12.05
CA ILE A 265 24.21 -4.34 11.27
C ILE A 265 23.32 -3.35 10.49
N LEU A 266 23.04 -2.18 11.07
CA LEU A 266 22.08 -1.21 10.50
C LEU A 266 22.56 -0.56 9.19
N PRO A 267 23.82 -0.10 9.03
CA PRO A 267 24.25 0.63 7.84
C PRO A 267 24.78 -0.26 6.72
N ASP A 268 24.86 -1.59 6.89
CA ASP A 268 25.44 -2.45 5.87
C ASP A 268 24.53 -2.59 4.66
N GLN A 269 24.86 -1.84 3.61
CA GLN A 269 24.14 -1.84 2.35
C GLN A 269 24.32 -3.13 1.53
N ASN A 270 25.25 -3.99 1.89
CA ASN A 270 25.55 -5.22 1.16
C ASN A 270 24.84 -6.46 1.74
N GLY A 271 24.13 -6.30 2.85
CA GLY A 271 23.35 -7.37 3.47
C GLY A 271 24.16 -8.53 4.04
N SER A 272 25.44 -8.31 4.32
CA SER A 272 26.34 -9.32 4.90
C SER A 272 27.14 -8.71 6.03
N VAL A 273 26.74 -8.99 7.26
CA VAL A 273 27.47 -8.60 8.47
C VAL A 273 28.05 -9.86 9.12
N LEU A 274 29.33 -9.83 9.45
CA LEU A 274 29.94 -10.84 10.29
C LEU A 274 29.87 -10.35 11.74
N VAL A 275 29.12 -11.07 12.56
CA VAL A 275 29.00 -10.82 13.99
C VAL A 275 29.65 -11.97 14.71
N GLU A 276 30.70 -11.73 15.50
CA GLU A 276 31.55 -12.77 16.11
C GLU A 276 30.92 -13.33 17.38
N SER A 277 30.02 -12.58 18.03
CA SER A 277 29.45 -12.94 19.34
C SER A 277 28.25 -13.90 19.28
N ILE A 278 27.71 -14.22 18.10
CA ILE A 278 26.49 -15.05 17.92
C ILE A 278 26.66 -16.17 16.89
#